data_5dc8d584ba927ba6e2ef767a85c90822
#
_entry.id   5dc8d584ba927ba6e2ef767a85c90822
#
_cell.length_a   1.000
_cell.length_b   1.000
_cell.length_c   1.000
_cell.angle_alpha   90.00
_cell.angle_beta   90.00
_cell.angle_gamma   90.00
#
_symmetry.space_group_name_H-M   'P 1'
#
loop_
_entity.id
_entity.type
_entity.pdbx_description
1 polymer ?
#
loop_
_entity_poly.entity_id
_entity_poly.type
_entity_poly.pdbx_seq_one_letter_code
_entity_poly.pdbx_strand_id
1 'polypeptide(L)'
;MRTFYHGTTDVFKINKVLLPPVITDNKREEWRKKYTDKVFFTDSLLSASMYAKKACKKYGGNPIVYIVKPIGQYFNTVNTEYIADKALIVGKFTK
;
A
#
# COMPACT_ATOMS: atom_id res chain seq x y z
N MET A 1 2.26 4.88 19.38
CA MET A 1 1.42 4.24 18.33
C MET A 1 2.12 4.35 17.00
N ARG A 2 2.22 3.24 16.28
CA ARG A 2 2.93 3.20 15.01
C ARG A 2 2.06 3.75 13.88
N THR A 3 2.63 4.60 13.05
CA THR A 3 1.94 5.12 11.87
C THR A 3 2.30 4.26 10.66
N PHE A 4 1.30 3.90 9.86
CA PHE A 4 1.49 3.12 8.65
C PHE A 4 1.14 3.95 7.42
N TYR A 5 1.81 3.64 6.33
CA TYR A 5 1.69 4.37 5.06
C TYR A 5 1.50 3.39 3.90
N HIS A 6 0.80 3.84 2.89
CA HIS A 6 0.65 3.09 1.64
C HIS A 6 0.97 4.01 0.48
N GLY A 7 2.01 3.69 -0.27
CA GLY A 7 2.44 4.45 -1.45
C GLY A 7 1.84 3.86 -2.71
N THR A 8 1.26 4.72 -3.54
CA THR A 8 0.63 4.30 -4.79
C THR A 8 0.59 5.47 -5.78
N THR A 9 -0.20 5.34 -6.82
CA THR A 9 -0.42 6.40 -7.80
C THR A 9 -1.87 6.84 -7.77
N ASP A 10 -2.11 8.09 -8.15
CA ASP A 10 -3.45 8.68 -8.15
C ASP A 10 -4.34 8.16 -9.29
N VAL A 11 -3.82 7.33 -10.18
CA VAL A 11 -4.65 6.69 -11.20
C VAL A 11 -5.61 5.67 -10.60
N PHE A 12 -5.29 5.14 -9.41
CA PHE A 12 -6.18 4.25 -8.69
C PHE A 12 -7.09 5.09 -7.79
N LYS A 13 -8.38 5.00 -8.01
CA LYS A 13 -9.35 5.73 -7.20
C LYS A 13 -9.66 4.95 -5.94
N ILE A 14 -8.85 5.18 -4.92
CA ILE A 14 -9.01 4.52 -3.62
C ILE A 14 -9.85 5.42 -2.74
N ASN A 15 -10.93 4.86 -2.20
CA ASN A 15 -11.86 5.60 -1.34
C ASN A 15 -11.38 5.62 0.12
N LYS A 16 -12.20 5.12 1.03
CA LYS A 16 -11.92 5.17 2.47
C LYS A 16 -11.19 3.96 2.96
N VAL A 17 -11.32 2.83 2.26
CA VAL A 17 -10.75 1.57 2.67
C VAL A 17 -9.87 1.04 1.56
N LEU A 18 -8.63 0.69 1.91
CA LEU A 18 -7.71 0.02 1.03
C LEU A 18 -8.07 -1.46 1.02
N LEU A 19 -8.44 -1.96 -0.15
CA LEU A 19 -8.78 -3.36 -0.35
C LEU A 19 -7.66 -4.07 -1.12
N PRO A 20 -7.54 -5.40 -0.98
CA PRO A 20 -6.59 -6.13 -1.78
C PRO A 20 -6.82 -5.87 -3.26
N PRO A 21 -5.77 -5.69 -4.06
CA PRO A 21 -5.95 -5.56 -5.49
C PRO A 21 -6.59 -6.82 -6.02
N VAL A 22 -7.58 -6.64 -6.87
CA VAL A 22 -8.20 -7.78 -7.53
C VAL A 22 -7.09 -8.50 -8.31
N ILE A 23 -7.22 -9.78 -8.39
CA ILE A 23 -6.27 -10.78 -8.91
C ILE A 23 -5.71 -10.48 -10.32
N THR A 24 -5.89 -9.29 -10.82
CA THR A 24 -5.44 -8.91 -12.16
C THR A 24 -4.07 -8.26 -12.18
N ASP A 25 -3.45 -8.02 -11.04
CA ASP A 25 -2.14 -7.40 -11.04
C ASP A 25 -1.04 -8.45 -11.20
N ASN A 26 -0.79 -8.82 -12.45
CA ASN A 26 0.27 -9.77 -12.79
C ASN A 26 1.66 -9.21 -12.61
N LYS A 27 1.79 -7.94 -12.20
CA LYS A 27 3.08 -7.27 -12.06
C LYS A 27 3.61 -7.26 -10.65
N ARG A 28 2.94 -7.93 -9.73
CA ARG A 28 3.45 -8.09 -8.37
C ARG A 28 4.73 -8.89 -8.37
N GLU A 29 5.62 -8.52 -7.46
CA GLU A 29 6.83 -9.29 -7.22
C GLU A 29 6.47 -10.70 -6.76
N GLU A 30 7.33 -11.69 -7.05
CA GLU A 30 7.04 -13.09 -6.78
C GLU A 30 6.62 -13.37 -5.35
N TRP A 31 7.33 -12.79 -4.39
CA TRP A 31 7.03 -13.04 -2.99
C TRP A 31 5.71 -12.42 -2.53
N ARG A 32 5.21 -11.42 -3.28
CA ARG A 32 3.91 -10.79 -3.00
C ARG A 32 2.74 -11.54 -3.62
N LYS A 33 2.99 -12.34 -4.64
CA LYS A 33 1.90 -13.04 -5.34
C LYS A 33 1.14 -13.99 -4.44
N LYS A 34 1.80 -14.55 -3.43
CA LYS A 34 1.14 -15.43 -2.47
C LYS A 34 0.23 -14.69 -1.49
N TYR A 35 0.26 -13.37 -1.48
CA TYR A 35 -0.59 -12.54 -0.63
C TYR A 35 -1.59 -11.72 -1.46
N THR A 36 -2.18 -12.34 -2.47
CA THR A 36 -3.10 -11.64 -3.37
C THR A 36 -4.37 -11.17 -2.69
N ASP A 37 -4.71 -11.75 -1.55
CA ASP A 37 -5.88 -11.39 -0.75
C ASP A 37 -5.55 -10.37 0.35
N LYS A 38 -4.36 -9.80 0.33
CA LYS A 38 -3.91 -8.88 1.38
C LYS A 38 -3.56 -7.51 0.80
N VAL A 39 -3.70 -6.50 1.64
CA VAL A 39 -3.17 -5.17 1.33
C VAL A 39 -1.78 -5.03 1.94
N PHE A 40 -0.93 -4.25 1.28
CA PHE A 40 0.43 -4.00 1.73
C PHE A 40 0.56 -2.56 2.20
N PHE A 41 1.26 -2.37 3.30
CA PHE A 41 1.58 -1.04 3.82
C PHE A 41 2.91 -1.11 4.57
N THR A 42 3.43 0.03 4.96
CA THR A 42 4.74 0.10 5.60
C THR A 42 4.71 1.11 6.74
N ASP A 43 5.59 0.92 7.73
CA ASP A 43 5.79 1.91 8.79
C ASP A 43 6.87 2.93 8.44
N SER A 44 7.44 2.86 7.24
CA SER A 44 8.48 3.76 6.76
C SER A 44 7.92 4.70 5.69
N LEU A 45 7.90 5.99 5.99
CA LEU A 45 7.49 7.00 5.00
C LEU A 45 8.38 6.96 3.76
N LEU A 46 9.68 6.75 3.94
CA LEU A 46 10.62 6.65 2.83
C LEU A 46 10.26 5.49 1.92
N SER A 47 9.99 4.31 2.49
CA SER A 47 9.59 3.14 1.72
C SER A 47 8.27 3.38 0.98
N ALA A 48 7.30 4.00 1.63
CA ALA A 48 6.02 4.33 0.99
C ALA A 48 6.23 5.26 -0.20
N SER A 49 7.09 6.27 -0.04
CA SER A 49 7.42 7.20 -1.12
C SER A 49 8.07 6.49 -2.30
N MET A 50 8.96 5.54 -2.03
CA MET A 50 9.60 4.74 -3.08
C MET A 50 8.57 3.85 -3.80
N TYR A 51 7.66 3.25 -3.09
CA TYR A 51 6.59 2.45 -3.69
C TYR A 51 5.67 3.30 -4.56
N ALA A 52 5.37 4.52 -4.11
CA ALA A 52 4.58 5.46 -4.90
C ALA A 52 5.26 5.77 -6.24
N LYS A 53 6.56 6.03 -6.22
CA LYS A 53 7.32 6.28 -7.44
C LYS A 53 7.34 5.07 -8.36
N LYS A 54 7.50 3.87 -7.81
CA LYS A 54 7.46 2.64 -8.60
C LYS A 54 6.09 2.42 -9.23
N ALA A 55 5.03 2.69 -8.49
CA ALA A 55 3.67 2.56 -9.02
C ALA A 55 3.45 3.51 -10.19
N CYS A 56 3.94 4.73 -10.09
CA CYS A 56 3.84 5.71 -11.17
C CYS A 56 4.58 5.24 -12.43
N LYS A 57 5.72 4.58 -12.27
CA LYS A 57 6.44 4.03 -13.42
C LYS A 57 5.67 2.91 -14.10
N LYS A 58 4.93 2.11 -13.34
CA LYS A 58 4.15 0.99 -13.90
C LYS A 58 2.82 1.44 -14.51
N TYR A 59 2.14 2.34 -13.84
CA TYR A 59 0.73 2.66 -14.13
C TYR A 59 0.51 4.10 -14.58
N GLY A 60 1.51 4.96 -14.47
CA GLY A 60 1.37 6.39 -14.75
C GLY A 60 0.79 7.15 -13.57
N GLY A 61 0.44 8.42 -13.80
CA GLY A 61 -0.13 9.28 -12.79
C GLY A 61 0.89 9.93 -11.89
N ASN A 62 0.43 10.45 -10.76
CA ASN A 62 1.25 11.13 -9.77
C ASN A 62 1.40 10.30 -8.51
N PRO A 63 2.56 10.37 -7.83
CA PRO A 63 2.74 9.61 -6.61
C PRO A 63 1.87 10.15 -5.48
N ILE A 64 1.31 9.24 -4.70
CA ILE A 64 0.51 9.59 -3.54
C ILE A 64 0.83 8.62 -2.41
N VAL A 65 0.91 9.14 -1.19
CA VAL A 65 1.11 8.34 0.02
C VAL A 65 -0.09 8.55 0.93
N TYR A 66 -0.78 7.45 1.24
CA TYR A 66 -1.87 7.48 2.20
C TYR A 66 -1.36 7.12 3.58
N ILE A 67 -1.94 7.73 4.60
CA ILE A 67 -1.78 7.31 5.97
C ILE A 67 -2.90 6.31 6.25
N VAL A 68 -2.54 5.11 6.71
CA VAL A 68 -3.50 4.02 6.82
C VAL A 68 -3.46 3.40 8.21
N LYS A 69 -4.57 2.76 8.58
CA LYS A 69 -4.69 2.00 9.81
C LYS A 69 -5.20 0.61 9.45
N PRO A 70 -4.47 -0.47 9.80
CA PRO A 70 -4.94 -1.81 9.46
C PRO A 70 -6.26 -2.12 10.17
N ILE A 71 -7.12 -2.84 9.47
CA ILE A 71 -8.39 -3.33 10.01
C ILE A 71 -8.20 -4.81 10.33
N GLY A 72 -8.38 -5.18 11.59
CA GLY A 72 -8.16 -6.54 12.04
C GLY A 72 -6.68 -6.82 12.29
N GLN A 73 -6.29 -8.06 12.18
CA GLN A 73 -4.91 -8.48 12.41
C GLN A 73 -4.02 -8.07 11.25
N TYR A 74 -2.77 -7.74 11.58
CA TYR A 74 -1.77 -7.42 10.58
C TYR A 74 -0.46 -8.08 10.97
N PHE A 75 0.40 -8.33 9.96
CA PHE A 75 1.64 -9.05 10.15
C PHE A 75 2.77 -8.36 9.42
N ASN A 76 3.94 -8.36 10.05
CA ASN A 76 5.17 -7.92 9.38
C ASN A 76 5.64 -9.07 8.47
N THR A 77 5.91 -8.74 7.22
CA THR A 77 6.40 -9.72 6.24
C THR A 77 7.92 -9.67 6.13
N VAL A 78 8.44 -8.52 5.74
CA VAL A 78 9.87 -8.33 5.54
C VAL A 78 10.22 -6.87 5.79
N ASN A 79 11.30 -6.65 6.52
CA ASN A 79 11.78 -5.29 6.84
C ASN A 79 10.67 -4.41 7.41
N THR A 80 10.30 -3.35 6.69
CA THR A 80 9.30 -2.37 7.13
C THR A 80 7.93 -2.64 6.53
N GLU A 81 7.74 -3.77 5.85
CA GLU A 81 6.49 -4.05 5.16
C GLU A 81 5.56 -4.94 5.98
N TYR A 82 4.28 -4.65 5.88
CA TYR A 82 3.22 -5.32 6.62
C TYR A 82 2.09 -5.69 5.68
N ILE A 83 1.28 -6.67 6.08
CA ILE A 83 0.08 -7.07 5.37
C ILE A 83 -1.11 -7.12 6.31
N ALA A 84 -2.29 -6.89 5.76
CA ALA A 84 -3.58 -7.03 6.46
C ALA A 84 -4.66 -7.34 5.44
N ASP A 85 -5.82 -7.78 5.93
CA ASP A 85 -6.96 -8.01 5.05
C ASP A 85 -7.46 -6.71 4.41
N LYS A 86 -7.48 -5.65 5.21
CA LYS A 86 -7.93 -4.32 4.79
C LYS A 86 -7.16 -3.27 5.58
N ALA A 87 -7.19 -2.05 5.08
CA ALA A 87 -6.65 -0.91 5.83
C ALA A 87 -7.55 0.30 5.60
N LEU A 88 -7.83 1.02 6.69
CA LEU A 88 -8.60 2.25 6.62
C LEU A 88 -7.68 3.39 6.23
N ILE A 89 -8.08 4.18 5.25
CA ILE A 89 -7.36 5.40 4.89
C ILE A 89 -7.80 6.49 5.84
N VAL A 90 -6.88 6.98 6.66
CA VAL A 90 -7.16 8.03 7.65
C VAL A 90 -6.67 9.40 7.19
N GLY A 91 -5.89 9.45 6.13
CA GLY A 91 -5.42 10.72 5.58
C GLY A 91 -4.47 10.50 4.43
N LYS A 92 -3.98 11.61 3.89
CA LYS A 92 -2.92 11.65 2.89
C LYS A 92 -1.71 12.32 3.50
N PHE A 93 -0.53 11.81 3.19
CA PHE A 93 0.68 12.53 3.51
C PHE A 93 0.94 13.54 2.38
N THR A 94 0.99 14.82 2.72
CA THR A 94 1.34 15.88 1.77
C THR A 94 2.57 16.61 2.31
N LYS A 95 3.51 16.85 1.40
CA LYS A 95 4.68 17.67 1.75
C LYS A 95 4.30 19.13 1.86
#